data_9b7bdc639a413be52c595a60013aa637
#
_entry.id   9b7bdc639a413be52c595a60013aa637
#
_cell.length_a   1.000
_cell.length_b   1.000
_cell.length_c   1.000
_cell.angle_alpha   90.00
_cell.angle_beta   90.00
_cell.angle_gamma   90.00
#
_symmetry.space_group_name_H-M   'P 1'
#
loop_
_entity.id
_entity.type
_entity.pdbx_description
1 polymer ?
#
loop_
_entity_poly.entity_id
_entity_poly.type
_entity_poly.pdbx_seq_one_letter_code
_entity_poly.pdbx_strand_id
1 'polypeptide(L)'
;MFPGKWYDEVKVGERFGTSVTVTEAHLVLAAGLFGDFNPLHVNEELARKSRFGTRILHGPFSSALVSSPVGMYFSGTAIAYLEHACRFKAPVKPGDTLSTEWTVTQKLDKPKHKGGICVLRGEARNQKNEVVVEADGKILVASRR
;
A
#
# COMPACT_ATOMS: atom_id res chain seq x y z
N MET A 1 -1.10 22.01 -5.21
CA MET A 1 -0.98 20.75 -4.44
C MET A 1 -1.69 20.97 -3.11
N PHE A 2 -2.69 20.17 -2.79
CA PHE A 2 -3.34 20.27 -1.49
C PHE A 2 -2.39 19.70 -0.44
N PRO A 3 -2.13 20.41 0.68
CA PRO A 3 -1.30 19.88 1.75
C PRO A 3 -1.98 18.66 2.37
N GLY A 4 -1.19 17.65 2.68
CA GLY A 4 -1.65 16.50 3.44
C GLY A 4 -1.92 16.85 4.91
N LYS A 5 -2.35 15.86 5.67
CA LYS A 5 -2.62 16.02 7.10
C LYS A 5 -1.33 16.24 7.89
N TRP A 6 -1.35 17.21 8.80
CA TRP A 6 -0.30 17.41 9.78
C TRP A 6 -0.53 16.52 11.00
N TYR A 7 0.54 16.19 11.71
CA TYR A 7 0.46 15.31 12.87
C TYR A 7 -0.59 15.74 13.91
N ASP A 8 -0.63 17.03 14.22
CA ASP A 8 -1.58 17.60 15.18
C ASP A 8 -3.05 17.60 14.69
N GLU A 9 -3.29 17.45 13.40
CA GLU A 9 -4.63 17.33 12.80
C GLU A 9 -5.15 15.89 12.75
N VAL A 10 -4.26 14.89 12.83
CA VAL A 10 -4.63 13.46 12.76
C VAL A 10 -5.23 12.99 14.06
N LYS A 11 -6.28 12.17 13.96
CA LYS A 11 -6.95 11.55 15.12
C LYS A 11 -6.78 10.03 15.08
N VAL A 12 -6.64 9.41 16.25
CA VAL A 12 -6.75 7.95 16.38
C VAL A 12 -8.14 7.50 15.93
N GLY A 13 -8.21 6.44 15.15
CA GLY A 13 -9.45 5.96 14.52
C GLY A 13 -9.75 6.61 13.16
N GLU A 14 -9.00 7.62 12.73
CA GLU A 14 -9.16 8.23 11.41
C GLU A 14 -8.80 7.22 10.32
N ARG A 15 -9.60 7.20 9.25
CA ARG A 15 -9.48 6.25 8.14
C ARG A 15 -9.25 7.00 6.83
N PHE A 16 -8.43 6.42 5.97
CA PHE A 16 -8.16 6.94 4.63
C PHE A 16 -7.75 5.78 3.69
N GLY A 17 -7.87 6.00 2.41
CA GLY A 17 -7.56 4.94 1.46
C GLY A 17 -7.71 5.37 0.01
N THR A 18 -7.61 4.38 -0.87
CA THR A 18 -7.78 4.55 -2.32
C THR A 18 -8.24 3.26 -2.96
N SER A 19 -8.63 3.34 -4.21
CA SER A 19 -8.98 2.19 -5.03
C SER A 19 -8.27 2.28 -6.38
N VAL A 20 -7.73 1.17 -6.87
CA VAL A 20 -7.03 1.10 -8.14
C VAL A 20 -7.27 -0.24 -8.82
N THR A 21 -7.57 -0.22 -10.12
CA THR A 21 -7.64 -1.44 -10.94
C THR A 21 -6.25 -1.82 -11.44
N VAL A 22 -5.83 -3.03 -11.15
CA VAL A 22 -4.58 -3.60 -11.64
C VAL A 22 -4.74 -3.98 -13.11
N THR A 23 -3.77 -3.59 -13.93
CA THR A 23 -3.76 -3.84 -15.37
C THR A 23 -2.47 -4.52 -15.80
N GLU A 24 -2.38 -4.91 -17.06
CA GLU A 24 -1.14 -5.41 -17.69
C GLU A 24 0.04 -4.45 -17.49
N ALA A 25 -0.20 -3.14 -17.51
CA ALA A 25 0.85 -2.15 -17.31
C ALA A 25 1.54 -2.33 -15.95
N HIS A 26 0.80 -2.66 -14.90
CA HIS A 26 1.38 -2.90 -13.56
C HIS A 26 2.34 -4.09 -13.56
N LEU A 27 1.98 -5.19 -14.24
CA LEU A 27 2.84 -6.38 -14.33
C LEU A 27 4.12 -6.09 -15.11
N VAL A 28 3.99 -5.43 -16.25
CA VAL A 28 5.13 -5.08 -17.12
C VAL A 28 6.07 -4.11 -16.42
N LEU A 29 5.54 -3.05 -15.82
CA LEU A 29 6.32 -2.06 -15.07
C LEU A 29 7.01 -2.70 -13.85
N ALA A 30 6.31 -3.53 -13.08
CA ALA A 30 6.87 -4.21 -11.93
C ALA A 30 8.05 -5.10 -12.32
N ALA A 31 7.90 -5.94 -13.35
CA ALA A 31 8.97 -6.81 -13.84
C ALA A 31 10.21 -6.00 -14.24
N GLY A 32 10.01 -4.92 -14.99
CA GLY A 32 11.09 -4.04 -15.45
C GLY A 32 11.78 -3.27 -14.32
N LEU A 33 11.01 -2.74 -13.37
CA LEU A 33 11.54 -1.94 -12.26
C LEU A 33 12.27 -2.79 -11.20
N PHE A 34 11.78 -4.00 -10.93
CA PHE A 34 12.37 -4.88 -9.91
C PHE A 34 13.39 -5.86 -10.47
N GLY A 35 13.38 -6.11 -11.79
CA GLY A 35 14.17 -7.16 -12.41
C GLY A 35 13.65 -8.57 -12.11
N ASP A 36 12.41 -8.70 -11.63
CA ASP A 36 11.77 -9.98 -11.34
C ASP A 36 10.91 -10.45 -12.52
N PHE A 37 11.51 -11.24 -13.38
CA PHE A 37 10.91 -11.85 -14.57
C PHE A 37 10.45 -13.30 -14.31
N ASN A 38 10.07 -13.62 -13.08
CA ASN A 38 9.51 -14.95 -12.79
C ASN A 38 8.32 -15.23 -13.73
N PRO A 39 8.28 -16.44 -14.34
CA PRO A 39 7.22 -16.81 -15.28
C PRO A 39 5.79 -16.58 -14.78
N LEU A 40 5.56 -16.65 -13.47
CA LEU A 40 4.24 -16.36 -12.88
C LEU A 40 3.76 -14.92 -13.15
N HIS A 41 4.69 -14.01 -13.47
CA HIS A 41 4.37 -12.60 -13.73
C HIS A 41 4.41 -12.24 -15.22
N VAL A 42 5.23 -12.97 -16.01
CA VAL A 42 5.55 -12.52 -17.39
C VAL A 42 5.23 -13.56 -18.47
N ASN A 43 4.89 -14.81 -18.11
CA ASN A 43 4.60 -15.86 -19.07
C ASN A 43 3.21 -16.46 -18.85
N GLU A 44 2.24 -16.03 -19.64
CA GLU A 44 0.85 -16.47 -19.51
C GLU A 44 0.68 -17.97 -19.74
N GLU A 45 1.43 -18.57 -20.69
CA GLU A 45 1.31 -19.99 -20.99
C GLU A 45 1.76 -20.88 -19.82
N LEU A 46 2.76 -20.45 -19.07
CA LEU A 46 3.18 -21.11 -17.84
C LEU A 46 2.23 -20.81 -16.68
N ALA A 47 1.83 -19.54 -16.53
CA ALA A 47 0.95 -19.11 -15.46
C ALA A 47 -0.43 -19.78 -15.51
N ARG A 48 -0.97 -20.01 -16.71
CA ARG A 48 -2.24 -20.77 -16.90
C ARG A 48 -2.19 -22.18 -16.34
N LYS A 49 -1.03 -22.82 -16.37
CA LYS A 49 -0.82 -24.18 -15.85
C LYS A 49 -0.54 -24.19 -14.35
N SER A 50 -0.37 -23.03 -13.74
CA SER A 50 -0.17 -22.90 -12.30
C SER A 50 -1.49 -22.93 -11.54
N ARG A 51 -1.40 -23.03 -10.21
CA ARG A 51 -2.58 -22.92 -9.31
C ARG A 51 -3.33 -21.60 -9.46
N PHE A 52 -2.73 -20.57 -10.04
CA PHE A 52 -3.32 -19.25 -10.18
C PHE A 52 -4.17 -19.09 -11.46
N GLY A 53 -3.93 -19.93 -12.48
CA GLY A 53 -4.69 -19.94 -13.72
C GLY A 53 -4.44 -18.75 -14.65
N THR A 54 -3.62 -17.80 -14.25
CA THR A 54 -3.17 -16.64 -15.03
C THR A 54 -1.99 -15.99 -14.33
N ARG A 55 -1.37 -14.99 -14.97
CA ARG A 55 -0.30 -14.22 -14.32
C ARG A 55 -0.82 -13.46 -13.12
N ILE A 56 0.02 -13.31 -12.13
CA ILE A 56 -0.26 -12.59 -10.90
C ILE A 56 0.70 -11.41 -10.74
N LEU A 57 0.25 -10.38 -10.02
CA LEU A 57 1.07 -9.23 -9.68
C LEU A 57 2.13 -9.63 -8.65
N HIS A 58 3.31 -9.04 -8.75
CA HIS A 58 4.39 -9.20 -7.77
C HIS A 58 3.93 -8.74 -6.39
N GLY A 59 4.25 -9.53 -5.37
CA GLY A 59 3.98 -9.15 -3.98
C GLY A 59 4.53 -7.77 -3.62
N PRO A 60 5.81 -7.47 -3.90
CA PRO A 60 6.38 -6.14 -3.67
C PRO A 60 5.63 -5.00 -4.35
N PHE A 61 5.05 -5.22 -5.54
CA PHE A 61 4.25 -4.18 -6.19
C PHE A 61 2.86 -4.03 -5.56
N SER A 62 2.23 -5.12 -5.16
CA SER A 62 0.99 -5.06 -4.35
C SER A 62 1.23 -4.29 -3.06
N SER A 63 2.36 -4.51 -2.40
CA SER A 63 2.81 -3.74 -1.24
C SER A 63 2.95 -2.25 -1.55
N ALA A 64 3.53 -1.89 -2.71
CA ALA A 64 3.65 -0.50 -3.15
C ALA A 64 2.28 0.15 -3.37
N LEU A 65 1.33 -0.54 -4.01
CA LEU A 65 -0.03 -0.04 -4.19
C LEU A 65 -0.74 0.18 -2.85
N VAL A 66 -0.54 -0.73 -1.89
CA VAL A 66 -1.10 -0.60 -0.54
C VAL A 66 -0.47 0.58 0.22
N SER A 67 0.80 0.89 0.00
CA SER A 67 1.48 2.01 0.67
C SER A 67 1.11 3.39 0.09
N SER A 68 0.69 3.45 -1.17
CA SER A 68 0.50 4.73 -1.87
C SER A 68 -0.50 5.69 -1.18
N PRO A 69 -1.64 5.23 -0.61
CA PRO A 69 -2.54 6.13 0.12
C PRO A 69 -1.87 6.80 1.32
N VAL A 70 -0.91 6.13 1.98
CA VAL A 70 -0.18 6.73 3.10
C VAL A 70 0.63 7.93 2.64
N GLY A 71 1.37 7.78 1.53
CA GLY A 71 2.13 8.87 0.92
C GLY A 71 1.26 10.05 0.49
N MET A 72 0.09 9.77 -0.07
CA MET A 72 -0.85 10.80 -0.51
C MET A 72 -1.54 11.50 0.65
N TYR A 73 -1.95 10.75 1.69
CA TYR A 73 -2.60 11.31 2.86
C TYR A 73 -1.70 12.26 3.65
N PHE A 74 -0.40 11.96 3.72
CA PHE A 74 0.61 12.79 4.37
C PHE A 74 1.47 13.58 3.37
N SER A 75 0.93 13.92 2.21
CA SER A 75 1.65 14.66 1.17
C SER A 75 2.14 16.01 1.70
N GLY A 76 3.46 16.23 1.63
CA GLY A 76 4.11 17.46 2.10
C GLY A 76 4.26 17.59 3.62
N THR A 77 3.75 16.63 4.40
CA THR A 77 3.84 16.61 5.87
C THR A 77 4.63 15.42 6.41
N ALA A 78 4.79 14.36 5.60
CA ALA A 78 5.61 13.22 5.94
C ALA A 78 7.09 13.61 6.07
N ILE A 79 7.72 13.23 7.19
CA ILE A 79 9.17 13.37 7.41
C ILE A 79 9.88 12.09 6.98
N ALA A 80 9.36 10.92 7.40
CA ALA A 80 9.94 9.63 7.08
C ALA A 80 8.90 8.50 7.19
N TYR A 81 8.90 7.59 6.23
CA TYR A 81 8.16 6.33 6.34
C TYR A 81 9.06 5.32 7.01
N LEU A 82 8.74 4.97 8.25
CA LEU A 82 9.65 4.24 9.15
C LEU A 82 9.50 2.73 9.04
N GLU A 83 8.29 2.27 8.77
CA GLU A 83 7.96 0.84 8.79
C GLU A 83 6.80 0.57 7.82
N HIS A 84 6.93 -0.50 7.03
CA HIS A 84 5.87 -0.99 6.17
C HIS A 84 5.99 -2.51 6.07
N ALA A 85 5.01 -3.23 6.58
CA ALA A 85 4.96 -4.68 6.54
C ALA A 85 3.67 -5.14 5.88
N CYS A 86 3.76 -6.11 4.98
CA CYS A 86 2.61 -6.71 4.31
C CYS A 86 2.57 -8.21 4.52
N ARG A 87 1.36 -8.73 4.69
CA ARG A 87 1.04 -10.15 4.64
C ARG A 87 0.11 -10.36 3.45
N PHE A 88 0.53 -11.20 2.52
CA PHE A 88 -0.20 -11.48 1.28
C PHE A 88 -1.14 -12.66 1.52
N LYS A 89 -2.44 -12.42 1.42
CA LYS A 89 -3.49 -13.40 1.75
C LYS A 89 -4.05 -14.08 0.51
N ALA A 90 -4.04 -13.39 -0.63
CA ALA A 90 -4.52 -13.91 -1.90
C ALA A 90 -3.77 -13.28 -3.07
N PRO A 91 -3.68 -13.97 -4.23
CA PRO A 91 -3.04 -13.41 -5.42
C PRO A 91 -3.84 -12.23 -5.98
N VAL A 92 -3.12 -11.28 -6.56
CA VAL A 92 -3.70 -10.15 -7.29
C VAL A 92 -3.46 -10.37 -8.78
N LYS A 93 -4.52 -10.28 -9.57
CA LYS A 93 -4.51 -10.56 -11.00
C LYS A 93 -4.83 -9.30 -11.82
N PRO A 94 -4.40 -9.22 -13.07
CA PRO A 94 -4.89 -8.18 -13.97
C PRO A 94 -6.41 -8.18 -14.02
N GLY A 95 -7.02 -6.99 -13.92
CA GLY A 95 -8.47 -6.82 -13.83
C GLY A 95 -9.01 -6.74 -12.41
N ASP A 96 -8.26 -7.14 -11.39
CA ASP A 96 -8.67 -6.94 -10.00
C ASP A 96 -8.64 -5.45 -9.63
N THR A 97 -9.62 -5.02 -8.88
CA THR A 97 -9.66 -3.68 -8.29
C THR A 97 -9.36 -3.79 -6.81
N LEU A 98 -8.26 -3.20 -6.39
CA LEU A 98 -7.83 -3.17 -5.00
C LEU A 98 -8.35 -1.91 -4.33
N SER A 99 -9.15 -2.08 -3.29
CA SER A 99 -9.57 -1.01 -2.39
C SER A 99 -8.78 -1.14 -1.10
N THR A 100 -7.89 -0.18 -0.86
CA THR A 100 -7.01 -0.15 0.31
C THR A 100 -7.54 0.87 1.30
N GLU A 101 -7.64 0.46 2.56
CA GLU A 101 -8.00 1.34 3.66
C GLU A 101 -6.98 1.22 4.78
N TRP A 102 -6.54 2.37 5.30
CA TRP A 102 -5.70 2.50 6.47
C TRP A 102 -6.46 3.14 7.62
N THR A 103 -6.17 2.70 8.83
CA THR A 103 -6.68 3.27 10.07
C THR A 103 -5.50 3.71 10.93
N VAL A 104 -5.57 4.92 11.48
CA VAL A 104 -4.63 5.39 12.49
C VAL A 104 -4.97 4.70 13.82
N THR A 105 -4.09 3.83 14.29
CA THR A 105 -4.34 3.05 15.51
C THR A 105 -3.71 3.68 16.75
N GLN A 106 -2.61 4.44 16.57
CA GLN A 106 -1.91 5.08 17.66
C GLN A 106 -1.13 6.30 17.18
N LYS A 107 -0.92 7.25 18.07
CA LYS A 107 -0.06 8.41 17.86
C LYS A 107 1.01 8.46 18.95
N LEU A 108 2.26 8.70 18.54
CA LEU A 108 3.41 8.76 19.44
C LEU A 108 4.15 10.09 19.22
N ASP A 109 4.06 10.98 20.21
CA ASP A 109 4.70 12.29 20.13
C ASP A 109 6.22 12.18 20.01
N LYS A 110 6.79 12.98 19.12
CA LYS A 110 8.24 13.09 18.89
C LYS A 110 8.67 14.57 18.86
N PRO A 111 8.70 15.24 20.03
CA PRO A 111 8.96 16.69 20.08
C PRO A 111 10.29 17.10 19.44
N LYS A 112 11.33 16.24 19.53
CA LYS A 112 12.62 16.48 18.87
C LYS A 112 12.52 16.62 17.36
N HIS A 113 11.51 16.03 16.76
CA HIS A 113 11.24 16.08 15.31
C HIS A 113 10.13 17.08 14.94
N LYS A 114 9.65 17.87 15.92
CA LYS A 114 8.50 18.79 15.73
C LYS A 114 7.33 18.08 15.06
N GLY A 115 6.93 16.92 15.62
CA GLY A 115 5.89 16.06 15.07
C GLY A 115 5.71 14.80 15.89
N GLY A 116 5.26 13.73 15.23
CA GLY A 116 5.08 12.45 15.88
C GLY A 116 4.88 11.31 14.88
N ILE A 117 4.86 10.10 15.41
CA ILE A 117 4.65 8.88 14.65
C ILE A 117 3.17 8.53 14.66
N CYS A 118 2.59 8.38 13.47
CA CYS A 118 1.30 7.73 13.28
C CYS A 118 1.55 6.23 13.06
N VAL A 119 0.96 5.40 13.92
CA VAL A 119 0.93 3.94 13.76
C VAL A 119 -0.32 3.58 13.00
N LEU A 120 -0.16 2.79 11.95
CA LEU A 120 -1.19 2.52 10.96
C LEU A 120 -1.43 1.02 10.80
N ARG A 121 -2.68 0.64 10.67
CA ARG A 121 -3.08 -0.69 10.20
C ARG A 121 -3.85 -0.56 8.90
N GLY A 122 -3.45 -1.35 7.91
CA GLY A 122 -4.03 -1.31 6.56
C GLY A 122 -4.58 -2.66 6.13
N GLU A 123 -5.54 -2.60 5.22
CA GLU A 123 -6.11 -3.77 4.57
C GLU A 123 -6.47 -3.41 3.14
N ALA A 124 -6.14 -4.31 2.20
CA ALA A 124 -6.59 -4.20 0.81
C ALA A 124 -7.52 -5.36 0.46
N ARG A 125 -8.64 -5.03 -0.17
CA ARG A 125 -9.63 -5.98 -0.65
C ARG A 125 -9.78 -5.88 -2.16
N ASN A 126 -10.08 -7.02 -2.80
CA ASN A 126 -10.43 -7.04 -4.22
C ASN A 126 -11.93 -6.72 -4.41
N GLN A 127 -12.39 -6.71 -5.66
CA GLN A 127 -13.79 -6.42 -6.04
C GLN A 127 -14.79 -7.46 -5.51
N LYS A 128 -14.33 -8.63 -5.07
CA LYS A 128 -15.14 -9.67 -4.42
C LYS A 128 -15.17 -9.53 -2.90
N ASN A 129 -14.62 -8.44 -2.38
CA ASN A 129 -14.48 -8.18 -0.95
C ASN A 129 -13.56 -9.18 -0.20
N GLU A 130 -12.69 -9.87 -0.92
CA GLU A 130 -11.68 -10.76 -0.33
C GLU A 130 -10.49 -9.93 0.12
N VAL A 131 -9.98 -10.18 1.33
CA VAL A 131 -8.73 -9.59 1.81
C VAL A 131 -7.57 -10.18 1.03
N VAL A 132 -6.85 -9.35 0.30
CA VAL A 132 -5.68 -9.76 -0.49
C VAL A 132 -4.37 -9.38 0.18
N VAL A 133 -4.35 -8.29 0.95
CA VAL A 133 -3.20 -7.85 1.73
C VAL A 133 -3.65 -7.30 3.07
N GLU A 134 -2.95 -7.69 4.14
CA GLU A 134 -2.98 -7.01 5.44
C GLU A 134 -1.63 -6.29 5.62
N ALA A 135 -1.67 -5.10 6.20
CA ALA A 135 -0.47 -4.29 6.35
C ALA A 135 -0.40 -3.56 7.69
N ASP A 136 0.82 -3.32 8.13
CA ASP A 136 1.14 -2.43 9.24
C ASP A 136 2.14 -1.39 8.77
N GLY A 137 2.04 -0.17 9.29
CA GLY A 137 2.94 0.91 8.93
C GLY A 137 3.19 1.88 10.08
N LYS A 138 4.32 2.58 10.00
CA LYS A 138 4.63 3.70 10.88
C LYS A 138 5.22 4.83 10.05
N ILE A 139 4.68 6.00 10.23
CA ILE A 139 5.14 7.20 9.52
C ILE A 139 5.37 8.33 10.50
N LEU A 140 6.53 8.98 10.39
CA LEU A 140 6.85 10.20 11.13
C LEU A 140 6.30 11.40 10.33
N VAL A 141 5.46 12.19 10.98
CA VAL A 141 4.72 13.30 10.36
C VAL A 141 5.02 14.58 11.11
N ALA A 142 5.21 15.67 10.38
CA ALA A 142 5.44 16.99 10.96
C ALA A 142 4.17 17.57 11.60
N SER A 143 4.33 18.33 12.68
CA SER A 143 3.29 19.20 13.23
C SER A 143 3.34 20.57 12.56
N ARG A 144 2.20 21.23 12.53
CA ARG A 144 2.07 22.58 11.97
C ARG A 144 2.72 23.65 12.88
N ARG A 145 2.87 23.35 14.18
CA ARG A 145 3.35 24.26 15.23
C ARG A 145 4.64 23.78 15.87
#